data_1d259d6863401d60934ec1ae90d73b5e
#
_entry.id   1d259d6863401d60934ec1ae90d73b5e
#
_cell.length_a   1.000
_cell.length_b   1.000
_cell.length_c   1.000
_cell.angle_alpha   90.00
_cell.angle_beta   90.00
_cell.angle_gamma   90.00
#
_symmetry.space_group_name_H-M   'P 1'
#
loop_
_entity.id
_entity.type
_entity.pdbx_description
1 polymer ?
#
loop_
_entity_poly.entity_id
_entity_poly.type
_entity_poly.pdbx_seq_one_letter_code
_entity_poly.pdbx_strand_id
1 'polypeptide(L)'
;KSLLMQDLYKNSEELLRAQTLQIDSLRKEVERYESDNKMAAALMPEMKVLFPYVEQASCAHTILMSAAQAKPDTVMLVYLKSKTSMKPAERTKMLEWLQARMAQERIKLIIE
;
A
#
# COMPACT_ATOMS: atom_id res chain seq x y z
N LYS A 1 -3.19 -47.66 -19.40
CA LYS A 1 -2.40 -46.65 -20.12
C LYS A 1 -3.18 -45.38 -20.41
N SER A 2 -4.49 -45.44 -20.74
CA SER A 2 -5.31 -44.26 -20.97
C SER A 2 -5.60 -43.48 -19.66
N LEU A 3 -5.72 -44.17 -18.54
CA LEU A 3 -5.91 -43.54 -17.24
C LEU A 3 -4.70 -42.72 -16.80
N LEU A 4 -3.49 -43.22 -17.08
CA LEU A 4 -2.27 -42.50 -16.76
C LEU A 4 -2.11 -41.22 -17.57
N MET A 5 -2.49 -41.24 -18.85
CA MET A 5 -2.48 -40.05 -19.69
C MET A 5 -3.50 -39.01 -19.26
N GLN A 6 -4.68 -39.44 -18.83
CA GLN A 6 -5.71 -38.54 -18.31
C GLN A 6 -5.27 -37.87 -17.02
N ASP A 7 -4.62 -38.61 -16.11
CA ASP A 7 -4.11 -38.06 -14.86
C ASP A 7 -2.99 -37.04 -15.11
N LEU A 8 -2.07 -37.32 -16.02
CA LEU A 8 -1.02 -36.37 -16.42
C LEU A 8 -1.61 -35.11 -17.05
N TYR A 9 -2.64 -35.25 -17.85
CA TYR A 9 -3.31 -34.12 -18.51
C TYR A 9 -4.05 -33.25 -17.49
N LYS A 10 -4.73 -33.87 -16.54
CA LYS A 10 -5.41 -33.20 -15.43
C LYS A 10 -4.44 -32.40 -14.55
N ASN A 11 -3.32 -33.00 -14.19
CA ASN A 11 -2.30 -32.35 -13.39
C ASN A 11 -1.70 -31.15 -14.12
N SER A 12 -1.52 -31.25 -15.43
CA SER A 12 -1.00 -30.17 -16.26
C SER A 12 -1.99 -28.98 -16.30
N GLU A 13 -3.29 -29.26 -16.43
CA GLU A 13 -4.32 -28.22 -16.40
C GLU A 13 -4.39 -27.51 -15.05
N GLU A 14 -4.33 -28.28 -13.96
CA GLU A 14 -4.34 -27.75 -12.61
C GLU A 14 -3.10 -26.88 -12.35
N LEU A 15 -1.94 -27.30 -12.81
CA LEU A 15 -0.70 -26.54 -12.72
C LEU A 15 -0.79 -25.23 -13.48
N LEU A 16 -1.34 -25.24 -14.70
CA LEU A 16 -1.54 -24.03 -15.50
C LEU A 16 -2.50 -23.06 -14.82
N ARG A 17 -3.59 -23.55 -14.24
CA ARG A 17 -4.53 -22.71 -13.49
C ARG A 17 -3.87 -22.07 -12.29
N ALA A 18 -3.10 -22.86 -11.53
CA ALA A 18 -2.37 -22.36 -10.35
C ALA A 18 -1.37 -21.28 -10.76
N GLN A 19 -0.64 -21.47 -11.85
CA GLN A 19 0.30 -20.48 -12.37
C GLN A 19 -0.40 -19.21 -12.83
N THR A 20 -1.54 -19.32 -13.51
CA THR A 20 -2.33 -18.17 -13.97
C THR A 20 -2.84 -17.35 -12.79
N LEU A 21 -3.37 -18.00 -11.75
CA LEU A 21 -3.82 -17.34 -10.53
C LEU A 21 -2.66 -16.63 -9.82
N GLN A 22 -1.50 -17.25 -9.79
CA GLN A 22 -0.30 -16.67 -9.18
C GLN A 22 0.18 -15.43 -9.94
N ILE A 23 0.18 -15.46 -11.26
CA ILE A 23 0.51 -14.31 -12.12
C ILE A 23 -0.48 -13.17 -11.89
N ASP A 24 -1.77 -13.45 -11.84
CA ASP A 24 -2.80 -12.45 -11.59
C ASP A 24 -2.64 -11.80 -10.22
N SER A 25 -2.33 -12.58 -9.21
CA SER A 25 -2.05 -12.09 -7.86
C SER A 25 -0.84 -11.16 -7.83
N LEU A 26 0.25 -11.55 -8.48
CA LEU A 26 1.47 -10.73 -8.59
C LEU A 26 1.22 -9.44 -9.36
N ARG A 27 0.42 -9.48 -10.43
CA ARG A 27 0.04 -8.27 -11.17
C ARG A 27 -0.71 -7.28 -10.29
N LYS A 28 -1.65 -7.76 -9.48
CA LYS A 28 -2.41 -6.90 -8.56
C LYS A 28 -1.50 -6.25 -7.54
N GLU A 29 -0.51 -6.97 -7.02
CA GLU A 29 0.47 -6.43 -6.09
C GLU A 29 1.34 -5.35 -6.74
N VAL A 30 1.82 -5.60 -7.95
CA VAL A 30 2.61 -4.63 -8.72
C VAL A 30 1.79 -3.38 -9.03
N GLU A 31 0.56 -3.52 -9.48
CA GLU A 31 -0.34 -2.40 -9.75
C GLU A 31 -0.59 -1.56 -8.50
N ARG A 32 -0.76 -2.19 -7.35
CA ARG A 32 -0.94 -1.51 -6.07
C ARG A 32 0.32 -0.73 -5.70
N TYR A 33 1.48 -1.33 -5.83
CA TYR A 33 2.77 -0.68 -5.57
C TYR A 33 3.00 0.52 -6.49
N GLU A 34 2.72 0.38 -7.79
CA GLU A 34 2.82 1.47 -8.75
C GLU A 34 1.83 2.59 -8.45
N SER A 35 0.60 2.25 -8.06
CA SER A 35 -0.43 3.21 -7.65
C SER A 35 0.02 4.01 -6.42
N ASP A 36 0.59 3.35 -5.42
CA ASP A 36 1.11 4.00 -4.22
C ASP A 36 2.26 4.96 -4.56
N ASN A 37 3.17 4.56 -5.44
CA ASN A 37 4.26 5.40 -5.90
C ASN A 37 3.76 6.62 -6.67
N LYS A 38 2.78 6.45 -7.54
CA LYS A 38 2.15 7.55 -8.28
C LYS A 38 1.45 8.52 -7.34
N MET A 39 0.79 8.01 -6.31
CA MET A 39 0.12 8.83 -5.30
C MET A 39 1.15 9.68 -4.55
N ALA A 40 2.24 9.09 -4.08
CA ALA A 40 3.30 9.81 -3.39
C ALA A 40 3.91 10.90 -4.29
N ALA A 41 4.17 10.59 -5.55
CA ALA A 41 4.70 11.54 -6.52
C ALA A 41 3.73 12.69 -6.82
N ALA A 42 2.43 12.40 -6.85
CA ALA A 42 1.40 13.42 -7.07
C ALA A 42 1.21 14.33 -5.85
N LEU A 43 1.35 13.78 -4.64
CA LEU A 43 1.21 14.54 -3.40
C LEU A 43 2.40 15.44 -3.11
N MET A 44 3.60 15.08 -3.54
CA MET A 44 4.83 15.79 -3.19
C MET A 44 4.83 17.27 -3.59
N PRO A 45 4.42 17.66 -4.81
CA PRO A 45 4.33 19.08 -5.18
C PRO A 45 3.34 19.86 -4.31
N GLU A 46 2.20 19.26 -3.97
CA GLU A 46 1.19 19.86 -3.10
C GLU A 46 1.73 20.02 -1.67
N MET A 47 2.43 19.01 -1.16
CA MET A 47 3.07 19.07 0.16
C MET A 47 4.10 20.17 0.26
N LYS A 48 4.89 20.38 -0.78
CA LYS A 48 5.90 21.45 -0.80
C LYS A 48 5.28 22.84 -0.63
N VAL A 49 4.08 23.04 -1.18
CA VAL A 49 3.37 24.31 -1.08
C VAL A 49 2.71 24.46 0.30
N LEU A 50 2.02 23.43 0.76
CA LEU A 50 1.26 23.46 2.01
C LEU A 50 2.13 23.24 3.24
N PHE A 51 3.13 22.39 3.11
CA PHE A 51 4.02 21.98 4.21
C PHE A 51 5.48 22.05 3.73
N PRO A 52 6.08 23.24 3.63
CA PRO A 52 7.41 23.41 3.05
C PRO A 52 8.54 22.75 3.84
N TYR A 53 8.27 22.35 5.06
CA TYR A 53 9.26 21.66 5.91
C TYR A 53 9.38 20.15 5.63
N VAL A 54 8.54 19.59 4.76
CA VAL A 54 8.61 18.17 4.39
C VAL A 54 9.71 17.95 3.36
N GLU A 55 10.67 17.09 3.67
CA GLU A 55 11.76 16.74 2.76
C GLU A 55 11.45 15.53 1.90
N GLN A 56 10.87 14.50 2.50
CA GLN A 56 10.60 13.21 1.84
C GLN A 56 9.23 12.69 2.26
N ALA A 57 8.57 12.00 1.33
CA ALA A 57 7.30 11.35 1.58
C ALA A 57 7.27 9.99 0.92
N SER A 58 6.66 9.02 1.58
CA SER A 58 6.43 7.68 1.05
C SER A 58 5.05 7.21 1.46
N CYS A 59 4.37 6.52 0.55
CA CYS A 59 3.05 5.95 0.80
C CYS A 59 3.07 4.47 0.45
N ALA A 60 2.46 3.64 1.28
CA ALA A 60 2.33 2.22 1.01
C ALA A 60 1.11 1.64 1.72
N HIS A 61 0.39 0.75 1.04
CA HIS A 61 -0.61 -0.08 1.71
C HIS A 61 0.11 -1.13 2.53
N THR A 62 -0.28 -1.28 3.80
CA THR A 62 0.31 -2.27 4.68
C THR A 62 -0.74 -2.95 5.53
N ILE A 63 -0.41 -4.14 6.01
CA ILE A 63 -1.26 -4.90 6.91
C ILE A 63 -0.72 -4.69 8.32
N LEU A 64 -1.56 -4.12 9.18
CA LEU A 64 -1.22 -3.92 10.58
C LEU A 64 -1.77 -5.08 11.40
N MET A 65 -0.87 -5.81 12.05
CA MET A 65 -1.22 -6.91 12.95
C MET A 65 -1.07 -6.43 14.39
N SER A 66 -2.13 -6.61 15.18
CA SER A 66 -2.14 -6.21 16.57
C SER A 66 -2.29 -7.43 17.47
N ALA A 67 -1.56 -7.46 18.58
CA ALA A 67 -1.66 -8.53 19.56
C ALA A 67 -3.04 -8.61 20.22
N ALA A 68 -3.77 -7.48 20.26
CA ALA A 68 -5.10 -7.40 20.86
C ALA A 68 -6.23 -7.74 19.88
N GLN A 69 -5.96 -7.80 18.57
CA GLN A 69 -6.96 -8.06 17.54
C GLN A 69 -6.64 -9.34 16.79
N ALA A 70 -7.65 -10.19 16.62
CA ALA A 70 -7.49 -11.46 15.89
C ALA A 70 -7.44 -11.29 14.37
N LYS A 71 -7.90 -10.15 13.84
CA LYS A 71 -7.95 -9.89 12.39
C LYS A 71 -6.92 -8.85 11.96
N PRO A 72 -6.20 -9.09 10.85
CA PRO A 72 -5.32 -8.08 10.28
C PRO A 72 -6.12 -6.88 9.77
N ASP A 73 -5.56 -5.69 9.93
CA ASP A 73 -6.15 -4.45 9.48
C ASP A 73 -5.29 -3.86 8.36
N THR A 74 -5.94 -3.47 7.25
CA THR A 74 -5.24 -2.84 6.13
C THR A 74 -5.29 -1.34 6.29
N VAL A 75 -4.11 -0.72 6.34
CA VAL A 75 -3.97 0.72 6.50
C VAL A 75 -3.05 1.29 5.42
N MET A 76 -3.24 2.58 5.12
CA MET A 76 -2.29 3.32 4.30
C MET A 76 -1.22 3.91 5.23
N LEU A 77 0.01 3.44 5.06
CA LEU A 77 1.15 3.97 5.79
C LEU A 77 1.73 5.15 5.01
N VAL A 78 1.81 6.31 5.67
CA VAL A 78 2.45 7.50 5.12
C VAL A 78 3.65 7.83 5.99
N TYR A 79 4.82 7.78 5.40
CA TYR A 79 6.07 8.16 6.03
C TYR A 79 6.51 9.51 5.53
N LEU A 80 6.84 10.41 6.44
CA LEU A 80 7.31 11.75 6.12
C LEU A 80 8.59 12.05 6.87
N LYS A 81 9.54 12.65 6.17
CA LYS A 81 10.72 13.22 6.79
C LYS A 81 10.60 14.74 6.78
N SER A 82 10.64 15.34 7.96
CA SER A 82 10.53 16.77 8.16
C SER A 82 11.88 17.38 8.53
N LYS A 83 12.16 18.58 8.02
CA LYS A 83 13.36 19.36 8.37
C LYS A 83 13.33 19.81 9.82
N THR A 84 12.15 20.07 10.35
CA THR A 84 11.93 20.57 11.70
C THR A 84 10.96 19.67 12.44
N SER A 85 10.96 19.73 13.76
CA SER A 85 9.99 19.00 14.57
C SER A 85 8.60 19.54 14.31
N MET A 86 7.66 18.64 14.00
CA MET A 86 6.28 19.01 13.78
C MET A 86 5.53 19.14 15.11
N LYS A 87 4.81 20.23 15.26
CA LYS A 87 3.90 20.43 16.38
C LYS A 87 2.67 19.53 16.25
N PRO A 88 2.03 19.12 17.36
CA PRO A 88 0.81 18.30 17.29
C PRO A 88 -0.30 18.88 16.42
N ALA A 89 -0.47 20.19 16.40
CA ALA A 89 -1.46 20.87 15.55
C ALA A 89 -1.15 20.73 14.08
N GLU A 90 0.11 20.81 13.70
CA GLU A 90 0.57 20.62 12.31
C GLU A 90 0.37 19.18 11.84
N ARG A 91 0.66 18.24 12.74
CA ARG A 91 0.44 16.82 12.49
C ARG A 91 -1.04 16.51 12.24
N THR A 92 -1.93 17.09 13.03
CA THR A 92 -3.37 16.93 12.87
C THR A 92 -3.85 17.49 11.54
N LYS A 93 -3.39 18.68 11.16
CA LYS A 93 -3.70 19.28 9.86
C LYS A 93 -3.23 18.42 8.70
N MET A 94 -2.02 17.88 8.80
CA MET A 94 -1.48 17.02 7.77
C MET A 94 -2.27 15.73 7.64
N LEU A 95 -2.64 15.10 8.75
CA LEU A 95 -3.46 13.90 8.75
C LEU A 95 -4.83 14.15 8.13
N GLU A 96 -5.50 15.23 8.49
CA GLU A 96 -6.80 15.63 7.92
C GLU A 96 -6.69 15.86 6.41
N TRP A 97 -5.64 16.56 5.99
CA TRP A 97 -5.38 16.82 4.57
C TRP A 97 -5.15 15.52 3.80
N LEU A 98 -4.33 14.62 4.34
CA LEU A 98 -4.06 13.31 3.73
C LEU A 98 -5.33 12.46 3.63
N GLN A 99 -6.15 12.43 4.66
CA GLN A 99 -7.42 11.70 4.65
C GLN A 99 -8.36 12.21 3.57
N ALA A 100 -8.47 13.52 3.43
CA ALA A 100 -9.31 14.15 2.41
C ALA A 100 -8.74 13.93 1.00
N ARG A 101 -7.43 14.09 0.84
CA ARG A 101 -6.78 14.01 -0.48
C ARG A 101 -6.74 12.59 -1.02
N MET A 102 -6.48 11.62 -0.16
CA MET A 102 -6.40 10.22 -0.53
C MET A 102 -7.74 9.49 -0.43
N ALA A 103 -8.77 10.15 0.07
CA ALA A 103 -10.09 9.57 0.32
C ALA A 103 -10.04 8.30 1.16
N GLN A 104 -9.13 8.26 2.14
CA GLN A 104 -8.97 7.13 3.06
C GLN A 104 -9.02 7.61 4.50
N GLU A 105 -9.79 6.92 5.32
CA GLU A 105 -9.90 7.21 6.74
C GLU A 105 -8.78 6.56 7.56
N ARG A 106 -8.31 5.41 7.11
CA ARG A 106 -7.30 4.62 7.83
C ARG A 106 -5.90 4.92 7.32
N ILE A 107 -5.35 6.00 7.81
CA ILE A 107 -3.98 6.42 7.49
C ILE A 107 -3.15 6.37 8.76
N LYS A 108 -2.02 5.67 8.71
CA LYS A 108 -1.01 5.71 9.76
C LYS A 108 0.10 6.65 9.32
N LEU A 109 0.28 7.73 10.05
CA LEU A 109 1.29 8.74 9.76
C LEU A 109 2.51 8.55 10.65
N ILE A 110 3.67 8.41 10.01
CA ILE A 110 4.97 8.35 10.68
C ILE A 110 5.80 9.54 10.23
N ILE A 111 6.27 10.33 11.17
CA ILE A 111 7.06 11.53 10.92
C ILE A 111 8.40 11.40 11.63
N GLU A 112 9.47 11.56 10.87
CA GLU A 112 10.84 11.67 11.39
C GLU A 112 11.39 13.08 11.34
#